data_c5ce330c931cc94d60888e6fafb663f3
#
_entry.id   c5ce330c931cc94d60888e6fafb663f3
#
_cell.length_a   1.000
_cell.length_b   1.000
_cell.length_c   1.000
_cell.angle_alpha   90.00
_cell.angle_beta   90.00
_cell.angle_gamma   90.00
#
_symmetry.space_group_name_H-M   'P 1'
#
loop_
_entity.id
_entity.type
_entity.pdbx_description
1 polymer ?
#
loop_
_entity_poly.entity_id
_entity_poly.type
_entity_poly.pdbx_seq_one_letter_code
_entity_poly.pdbx_strand_id
1 'polypeptide(L)'
;MSLFAIGDTHLSLGSQKPMDIFKGWENYTDRLEKQWNAVVSDRDTVVINGDISWALKLSECYADFNFINNLNGKKIFIKGNHDYWWTTMKKMTEFLENNNFNTISILFNNSFRIGDYSVCGARGWFFDAPESDKKIILRERQRLIRSVEQGLELGGEPIVFLHYPPIYDDRICTEIFSVLTEYGIKRCFFGHIHSERSGKYEGLKMEGVKFNLISSDYLRFCPKLIEKF
;
A
#
# COMPACT_ATOMS: atom_id res chain seq x y z
N MET A 1 6.91 8.49 -17.58
CA MET A 1 6.99 7.77 -16.28
C MET A 1 5.92 8.33 -15.38
N SER A 2 5.22 7.47 -14.66
CA SER A 2 4.14 7.90 -13.76
C SER A 2 4.18 7.07 -12.47
N LEU A 3 3.62 7.62 -11.40
CA LEU A 3 3.39 6.93 -10.13
C LEU A 3 1.91 6.60 -10.02
N PHE A 4 1.61 5.34 -9.78
CA PHE A 4 0.27 4.84 -9.51
C PHE A 4 0.21 4.21 -8.11
N ALA A 5 -1.00 3.97 -7.61
CA ALA A 5 -1.21 3.21 -6.39
C ALA A 5 -2.52 2.43 -6.41
N ILE A 6 -2.51 1.30 -5.71
CA ILE A 6 -3.66 0.46 -5.40
C ILE A 6 -3.37 -0.29 -4.11
N GLY A 7 -4.35 -0.62 -3.32
CA GLY A 7 -4.22 -1.45 -2.11
C GLY A 7 -5.16 -2.64 -2.15
N ASP A 8 -5.01 -3.53 -1.17
CA ASP A 8 -6.00 -4.56 -0.87
C ASP A 8 -6.31 -5.47 -2.08
N THR A 9 -5.26 -5.96 -2.73
CA THR A 9 -5.42 -6.86 -3.89
C THR A 9 -5.90 -8.24 -3.51
N HIS A 10 -5.66 -8.66 -2.26
CA HIS A 10 -6.15 -9.91 -1.67
C HIS A 10 -6.01 -11.12 -2.59
N LEU A 11 -4.87 -11.24 -3.26
CA LEU A 11 -4.60 -12.37 -4.14
C LEU A 11 -4.61 -13.69 -3.37
N SER A 12 -5.08 -14.74 -4.01
CA SER A 12 -5.18 -16.08 -3.43
C SER A 12 -4.92 -17.18 -4.45
N LEU A 13 -4.08 -16.91 -5.45
CA LEU A 13 -3.77 -17.84 -6.53
C LEU A 13 -3.01 -19.09 -6.02
N GLY A 14 -2.25 -18.93 -4.92
CA GLY A 14 -1.56 -20.00 -4.23
C GLY A 14 -2.27 -20.52 -2.97
N SER A 15 -3.44 -19.98 -2.62
CA SER A 15 -4.17 -20.32 -1.40
C SER A 15 -5.66 -20.55 -1.65
N GLN A 16 -6.32 -21.26 -0.72
CA GLN A 16 -7.77 -21.55 -0.84
C GLN A 16 -8.62 -20.49 -0.12
N LYS A 17 -8.47 -19.22 -0.51
CA LYS A 17 -9.27 -18.11 0.04
C LYS A 17 -9.83 -17.24 -1.08
N PRO A 18 -10.78 -17.74 -1.89
CA PRO A 18 -11.31 -17.00 -3.02
C PRO A 18 -12.06 -15.75 -2.55
N MET A 19 -11.73 -14.61 -3.15
CA MET A 19 -12.44 -13.35 -2.92
C MET A 19 -13.71 -13.23 -3.78
N ASP A 20 -13.87 -14.08 -4.78
CA ASP A 20 -15.03 -14.10 -5.71
C ASP A 20 -16.36 -14.36 -5.02
N ILE A 21 -16.35 -14.84 -3.80
CA ILE A 21 -17.55 -15.02 -2.97
C ILE A 21 -18.17 -13.70 -2.48
N PHE A 22 -17.39 -12.60 -2.54
CA PHE A 22 -17.84 -11.29 -2.12
C PHE A 22 -18.38 -10.50 -3.31
N LYS A 23 -19.51 -9.83 -3.12
CA LYS A 23 -20.13 -9.00 -4.14
C LYS A 23 -19.18 -7.91 -4.64
N GLY A 24 -18.96 -7.88 -5.94
CA GLY A 24 -18.09 -6.92 -6.61
C GLY A 24 -16.64 -7.40 -6.78
N TRP A 25 -16.33 -8.61 -6.29
CA TRP A 25 -15.02 -9.25 -6.45
C TRP A 25 -15.02 -10.37 -7.52
N GLU A 26 -16.12 -10.57 -8.22
CA GLU A 26 -16.23 -11.59 -9.25
C GLU A 26 -15.15 -11.36 -10.33
N ASN A 27 -14.40 -12.41 -10.67
CA ASN A 27 -13.29 -12.38 -11.64
C ASN A 27 -12.29 -11.23 -11.37
N TYR A 28 -12.00 -10.94 -10.10
CA TYR A 28 -11.24 -9.76 -9.72
C TYR A 28 -9.78 -9.80 -10.22
N THR A 29 -9.16 -10.97 -10.32
CA THR A 29 -7.79 -11.14 -10.83
C THR A 29 -7.68 -10.76 -12.30
N ASP A 30 -8.60 -11.24 -13.16
CA ASP A 30 -8.64 -10.89 -14.59
C ASP A 30 -8.94 -9.40 -14.77
N ARG A 31 -9.82 -8.85 -13.93
CA ARG A 31 -10.15 -7.41 -13.94
C ARG A 31 -8.95 -6.58 -13.53
N LEU A 32 -8.22 -6.99 -12.48
CA LEU A 32 -7.02 -6.32 -12.02
C LEU A 32 -5.96 -6.31 -13.13
N GLU A 33 -5.66 -7.46 -13.73
CA GLU A 33 -4.68 -7.57 -14.81
C GLU A 33 -5.06 -6.67 -16.01
N LYS A 34 -6.29 -6.78 -16.48
CA LYS A 34 -6.78 -6.00 -17.61
C LYS A 34 -6.73 -4.50 -17.35
N GLN A 35 -7.25 -4.04 -16.19
CA GLN A 35 -7.28 -2.62 -15.85
C GLN A 35 -5.87 -2.07 -15.59
N TRP A 36 -5.01 -2.86 -14.93
CA TRP A 36 -3.65 -2.48 -14.66
C TRP A 36 -2.86 -2.26 -15.95
N ASN A 37 -2.84 -3.27 -16.83
CA ASN A 37 -2.06 -3.22 -18.07
C ASN A 37 -2.64 -2.22 -19.10
N ALA A 38 -3.88 -1.77 -18.91
CA ALA A 38 -4.47 -0.69 -19.72
C ALA A 38 -3.95 0.71 -19.35
N VAL A 39 -3.49 0.93 -18.11
CA VAL A 39 -3.11 2.27 -17.63
C VAL A 39 -1.65 2.37 -17.22
N VAL A 40 -1.00 1.27 -16.83
CA VAL A 40 0.39 1.21 -16.38
C VAL A 40 1.29 0.72 -17.51
N SER A 41 2.40 1.40 -17.74
CA SER A 41 3.46 0.98 -18.67
C SER A 41 4.68 0.45 -17.90
N ASP A 42 5.61 -0.21 -18.60
CA ASP A 42 6.85 -0.76 -18.02
C ASP A 42 7.75 0.31 -17.37
N ARG A 43 7.58 1.58 -17.74
CA ARG A 43 8.36 2.69 -17.18
C ARG A 43 7.77 3.26 -15.89
N ASP A 44 6.56 2.85 -15.54
CA ASP A 44 5.82 3.40 -14.41
C ASP A 44 6.13 2.63 -13.12
N THR A 45 5.73 3.20 -12.00
CA THR A 45 5.84 2.58 -10.68
C THR A 45 4.46 2.53 -10.03
N VAL A 46 4.13 1.41 -9.42
CA VAL A 46 2.86 1.23 -8.69
C VAL A 46 3.14 0.87 -7.24
N VAL A 47 2.60 1.65 -6.31
CA VAL A 47 2.58 1.29 -4.88
C VAL A 47 1.42 0.33 -4.63
N ILE A 48 1.71 -0.87 -4.10
CA ILE A 48 0.69 -1.81 -3.63
C ILE A 48 0.61 -1.70 -2.12
N ASN A 49 -0.47 -1.09 -1.65
CA ASN A 49 -0.60 -0.53 -0.30
C ASN A 49 -1.18 -1.52 0.72
N GLY A 50 -0.56 -2.69 0.83
CA GLY A 50 -0.92 -3.71 1.81
C GLY A 50 -2.07 -4.63 1.39
N ASP A 51 -2.26 -5.66 2.18
CA ASP A 51 -3.21 -6.76 1.96
C ASP A 51 -3.09 -7.34 0.56
N ILE A 52 -1.84 -7.74 0.24
CA ILE A 52 -1.42 -8.16 -1.10
C ILE A 52 -1.88 -9.58 -1.38
N SER A 53 -1.61 -10.49 -0.44
CA SER A 53 -1.84 -11.92 -0.60
C SER A 53 -2.40 -12.55 0.67
N TRP A 54 -3.33 -13.49 0.51
CA TRP A 54 -3.87 -14.32 1.58
C TRP A 54 -2.94 -15.45 2.05
N ALA A 55 -1.75 -15.58 1.48
CA ALA A 55 -0.77 -16.55 1.92
C ALA A 55 -0.42 -16.37 3.41
N LEU A 56 -0.23 -17.48 4.12
CA LEU A 56 0.16 -17.45 5.53
C LEU A 56 1.67 -17.43 5.71
N LYS A 57 2.41 -17.93 4.71
CA LYS A 57 3.87 -18.03 4.71
C LYS A 57 4.44 -17.47 3.40
N LEU A 58 5.65 -16.91 3.47
CA LEU A 58 6.33 -16.35 2.30
C LEU A 58 6.48 -17.36 1.15
N SER A 59 6.74 -18.64 1.46
CA SER A 59 6.84 -19.70 0.45
C SER A 59 5.54 -19.97 -0.32
N GLU A 60 4.40 -19.59 0.23
CA GLU A 60 3.08 -19.76 -0.39
C GLU A 60 2.73 -18.59 -1.32
N CYS A 61 3.49 -17.48 -1.27
CA CYS A 61 3.25 -16.28 -2.08
C CYS A 61 3.65 -16.43 -3.55
N TYR A 62 4.30 -17.53 -3.96
CA TYR A 62 4.90 -17.63 -5.29
C TYR A 62 3.92 -17.29 -6.42
N ALA A 63 2.74 -17.89 -6.42
CA ALA A 63 1.74 -17.69 -7.48
C ALA A 63 1.27 -16.22 -7.53
N ASP A 64 0.98 -15.62 -6.37
CA ASP A 64 0.52 -14.25 -6.25
C ASP A 64 1.61 -13.25 -6.67
N PHE A 65 2.85 -13.47 -6.21
CA PHE A 65 3.97 -12.59 -6.57
C PHE A 65 4.38 -12.73 -8.03
N ASN A 66 4.32 -13.95 -8.59
CA ASN A 66 4.54 -14.17 -10.01
C ASN A 66 3.49 -13.44 -10.85
N PHE A 67 2.22 -13.51 -10.46
CA PHE A 67 1.16 -12.73 -11.11
C PHE A 67 1.49 -11.23 -11.10
N ILE A 68 1.79 -10.65 -9.92
CA ILE A 68 2.12 -9.23 -9.80
C ILE A 68 3.40 -8.89 -10.56
N ASN A 69 4.44 -9.73 -10.51
CA ASN A 69 5.69 -9.47 -11.20
C ASN A 69 5.52 -9.35 -12.72
N ASN A 70 4.57 -10.09 -13.29
CA ASN A 70 4.26 -10.06 -14.72
C ASN A 70 3.37 -8.89 -15.16
N LEU A 71 2.75 -8.17 -14.25
CA LEU A 71 2.05 -6.92 -14.56
C LEU A 71 3.07 -5.83 -14.96
N ASN A 72 2.64 -4.87 -15.79
CA ASN A 72 3.49 -3.77 -16.23
C ASN A 72 4.04 -2.91 -15.07
N GLY A 73 5.22 -2.36 -15.25
CA GLY A 73 5.85 -1.40 -14.33
C GLY A 73 6.55 -2.00 -13.13
N LYS A 74 7.20 -1.16 -12.33
CA LYS A 74 7.82 -1.53 -11.05
C LYS A 74 6.79 -1.47 -9.93
N LYS A 75 6.92 -2.34 -8.93
CA LYS A 75 6.01 -2.44 -7.80
C LYS A 75 6.74 -2.17 -6.49
N ILE A 76 6.10 -1.40 -5.61
CA ILE A 76 6.58 -1.16 -4.25
C ILE A 76 5.52 -1.71 -3.29
N PHE A 77 5.87 -2.74 -2.53
CA PHE A 77 4.98 -3.39 -1.56
C PHE A 77 5.05 -2.70 -0.20
N ILE A 78 3.91 -2.40 0.37
CA ILE A 78 3.73 -1.98 1.76
C ILE A 78 2.98 -3.10 2.48
N LYS A 79 3.26 -3.30 3.77
CA LYS A 79 2.60 -4.34 4.56
C LYS A 79 1.16 -3.96 4.90
N GLY A 80 0.21 -4.88 4.72
CA GLY A 80 -1.14 -4.83 5.28
C GLY A 80 -1.30 -5.68 6.55
N ASN A 81 -2.52 -5.77 7.06
CA ASN A 81 -2.81 -6.59 8.25
C ASN A 81 -3.01 -8.09 7.91
N HIS A 82 -3.45 -8.39 6.71
CA HIS A 82 -3.61 -9.77 6.23
C HIS A 82 -2.35 -10.34 5.56
N ASP A 83 -1.28 -9.53 5.41
CA ASP A 83 0.01 -10.03 4.91
C ASP A 83 0.75 -10.83 6.00
N TYR A 84 0.20 -11.97 6.39
CA TYR A 84 0.77 -12.85 7.43
C TYR A 84 2.12 -13.44 7.00
N TRP A 85 2.37 -13.58 5.71
CA TRP A 85 3.61 -14.02 5.09
C TRP A 85 4.78 -13.06 5.32
N TRP A 86 4.50 -11.81 5.71
CA TRP A 86 5.51 -10.78 5.88
C TRP A 86 6.51 -11.12 7.00
N THR A 87 7.79 -11.11 6.67
CA THR A 87 8.87 -11.51 7.56
C THR A 87 10.02 -10.48 7.57
N THR A 88 11.25 -10.89 7.81
CA THR A 88 12.40 -9.97 7.80
C THR A 88 12.75 -9.55 6.37
N MET A 89 13.28 -8.32 6.21
CA MET A 89 13.74 -7.82 4.91
C MET A 89 14.65 -8.83 4.21
N LYS A 90 15.65 -9.38 4.93
CA LYS A 90 16.58 -10.36 4.37
C LYS A 90 15.85 -11.53 3.70
N LYS A 91 14.92 -12.17 4.42
CA LYS A 91 14.17 -13.32 3.88
C LYS A 91 13.29 -12.95 2.69
N MET A 92 12.66 -11.77 2.73
CA MET A 92 11.82 -11.30 1.62
C MET A 92 12.66 -10.98 0.39
N THR A 93 13.81 -10.30 0.57
CA THR A 93 14.73 -10.01 -0.53
C THR A 93 15.29 -11.30 -1.16
N GLU A 94 15.77 -12.25 -0.34
CA GLU A 94 16.22 -13.56 -0.82
C GLU A 94 15.12 -14.31 -1.59
N PHE A 95 13.87 -14.23 -1.14
CA PHE A 95 12.74 -14.84 -1.83
C PHE A 95 12.48 -14.20 -3.21
N LEU A 96 12.51 -12.86 -3.28
CA LEU A 96 12.34 -12.13 -4.55
C LEU A 96 13.47 -12.47 -5.54
N GLU A 97 14.72 -12.45 -5.09
CA GLU A 97 15.91 -12.76 -5.90
C GLU A 97 15.87 -14.19 -6.42
N ASN A 98 15.64 -15.18 -5.53
CA ASN A 98 15.61 -16.60 -5.89
C ASN A 98 14.51 -16.97 -6.90
N ASN A 99 13.44 -16.16 -6.98
CA ASN A 99 12.33 -16.39 -7.91
C ASN A 99 12.35 -15.42 -9.10
N ASN A 100 13.40 -14.59 -9.26
CA ASN A 100 13.52 -13.58 -10.32
C ASN A 100 12.37 -12.57 -10.35
N PHE A 101 11.82 -12.20 -9.19
CA PHE A 101 10.79 -11.17 -9.08
C PHE A 101 11.40 -9.77 -9.10
N ASN A 102 12.01 -9.42 -10.25
CA ASN A 102 12.88 -8.24 -10.40
C ASN A 102 12.13 -6.90 -10.47
N THR A 103 10.81 -6.94 -10.59
CA THR A 103 9.98 -5.74 -10.65
C THR A 103 9.41 -5.33 -9.27
N ILE A 104 9.63 -6.15 -8.23
CA ILE A 104 9.06 -5.97 -6.89
C ILE A 104 10.13 -5.45 -5.93
N SER A 105 9.79 -4.40 -5.20
CA SER A 105 10.57 -3.85 -4.09
C SER A 105 9.73 -3.77 -2.82
N ILE A 106 10.37 -3.79 -1.66
CA ILE A 106 9.69 -3.78 -0.35
C ILE A 106 9.94 -2.44 0.35
N LEU A 107 8.87 -1.74 0.72
CA LEU A 107 8.93 -0.58 1.59
C LEU A 107 8.74 -1.02 3.04
N PHE A 108 9.82 -0.97 3.81
CA PHE A 108 9.83 -1.36 5.23
C PHE A 108 10.85 -0.55 6.01
N ASN A 109 10.43 0.57 6.56
CA ASN A 109 11.26 1.60 7.22
C ASN A 109 12.26 2.31 6.29
N ASN A 110 12.00 2.30 5.01
CA ASN A 110 12.76 2.98 3.95
C ASN A 110 11.82 3.81 3.09
N SER A 111 12.34 4.43 2.06
CA SER A 111 11.59 5.16 1.04
C SER A 111 12.20 4.95 -0.35
N PHE A 112 11.45 5.34 -1.38
CA PHE A 112 11.89 5.26 -2.78
C PHE A 112 11.68 6.61 -3.46
N ARG A 113 12.72 7.16 -4.07
CA ARG A 113 12.58 8.36 -4.87
C ARG A 113 12.03 8.02 -6.26
N ILE A 114 10.95 8.70 -6.65
CA ILE A 114 10.31 8.57 -7.96
C ILE A 114 10.08 10.00 -8.51
N GLY A 115 10.89 10.39 -9.47
CA GLY A 115 10.90 11.77 -9.98
C GLY A 115 11.22 12.77 -8.86
N ASP A 116 10.36 13.76 -8.68
CA ASP A 116 10.49 14.81 -7.65
C ASP A 116 9.88 14.42 -6.30
N TYR A 117 9.33 13.22 -6.18
CA TYR A 117 8.66 12.74 -4.98
C TYR A 117 9.39 11.56 -4.35
N SER A 118 9.14 11.37 -3.06
CA SER A 118 9.56 10.18 -2.32
C SER A 118 8.34 9.40 -1.84
N VAL A 119 8.26 8.14 -2.23
CA VAL A 119 7.27 7.18 -1.73
C VAL A 119 7.67 6.78 -0.33
N CYS A 120 6.92 7.22 0.66
CA CYS A 120 7.11 6.94 2.08
C CYS A 120 5.91 6.21 2.64
N GLY A 121 6.07 5.45 3.72
CA GLY A 121 4.93 4.81 4.32
C GLY A 121 5.23 3.80 5.41
N ALA A 122 4.16 3.28 5.97
CA ALA A 122 4.14 2.22 6.96
C ALA A 122 2.81 1.48 6.89
N ARG A 123 2.68 0.39 7.66
CA ARG A 123 1.37 -0.24 7.78
C ARG A 123 0.35 0.69 8.44
N GLY A 124 0.76 1.51 9.39
CA GLY A 124 -0.14 2.24 10.24
C GLY A 124 -0.82 1.33 11.27
N TRP A 125 -1.85 1.84 11.94
CA TRP A 125 -2.67 1.07 12.87
C TRP A 125 -4.09 1.63 12.95
N PHE A 126 -5.07 0.75 13.19
CA PHE A 126 -6.47 1.10 13.26
C PHE A 126 -6.98 1.16 14.71
N PHE A 127 -8.07 1.92 14.96
CA PHE A 127 -8.59 2.29 16.27
C PHE A 127 -9.36 1.21 17.03
N ASP A 128 -9.62 0.06 16.43
CA ASP A 128 -10.34 -1.04 17.10
C ASP A 128 -9.49 -1.74 18.17
N ALA A 129 -8.33 -1.19 18.41
CA ALA A 129 -7.34 -1.81 19.25
C ALA A 129 -7.56 -1.44 20.74
N PRO A 130 -7.52 -2.42 21.64
CA PRO A 130 -7.51 -2.17 23.07
C PRO A 130 -6.24 -1.38 23.45
N GLU A 131 -6.25 -0.78 24.66
CA GLU A 131 -5.11 -0.01 25.21
C GLU A 131 -3.75 -0.75 25.12
N SER A 132 -3.78 -2.10 25.06
CA SER A 132 -2.61 -2.95 24.83
C SER A 132 -1.87 -2.63 23.53
N ASP A 133 -2.52 -2.02 22.54
CA ASP A 133 -1.95 -1.74 21.23
C ASP A 133 -1.19 -0.43 21.15
N LYS A 134 -1.16 0.36 22.23
CA LYS A 134 -0.40 1.62 22.29
C LYS A 134 1.07 1.43 21.89
N LYS A 135 1.69 0.32 22.28
CA LYS A 135 3.07 -0.02 21.86
C LYS A 135 3.17 -0.29 20.36
N ILE A 136 2.13 -0.85 19.76
CA ILE A 136 2.09 -1.13 18.31
C ILE A 136 1.94 0.20 17.56
N ILE A 137 1.04 1.07 17.99
CA ILE A 137 0.83 2.41 17.40
C ILE A 137 2.15 3.21 17.42
N LEU A 138 2.82 3.28 18.58
CA LEU A 138 4.09 3.99 18.72
C LEU A 138 5.19 3.41 17.81
N ARG A 139 5.22 2.10 17.61
CA ARG A 139 6.15 1.45 16.70
C ARG A 139 5.84 1.78 15.25
N GLU A 140 4.57 1.79 14.85
CA GLU A 140 4.17 2.18 13.49
C GLU A 140 4.44 3.68 13.24
N ARG A 141 4.21 4.54 14.25
CA ARG A 141 4.64 5.95 14.21
C ARG A 141 6.14 6.08 13.92
N GLN A 142 6.99 5.36 14.63
CA GLN A 142 8.44 5.40 14.42
C GLN A 142 8.86 4.87 13.04
N ARG A 143 8.16 3.88 12.52
CA ARG A 143 8.39 3.38 11.16
C ARG A 143 8.05 4.43 10.10
N LEU A 144 6.92 5.11 10.27
CA LEU A 144 6.52 6.19 9.38
C LEU A 144 7.53 7.34 9.41
N ILE A 145 7.96 7.77 10.61
CA ILE A 145 8.98 8.81 10.77
C ILE A 145 10.25 8.44 9.99
N ARG A 146 10.81 7.26 10.21
CA ARG A 146 12.03 6.81 9.50
C ARG A 146 11.86 6.81 7.99
N SER A 147 10.70 6.37 7.51
CA SER A 147 10.41 6.36 6.08
C SER A 147 10.34 7.78 5.50
N VAL A 148 9.70 8.70 6.22
CA VAL A 148 9.59 10.12 5.80
C VAL A 148 10.95 10.81 5.85
N GLU A 149 11.72 10.64 6.93
CA GLU A 149 13.06 11.23 7.07
C GLU A 149 13.98 10.77 5.94
N GLN A 150 14.02 9.48 5.64
CA GLN A 150 14.78 8.98 4.51
C GLN A 150 14.28 9.54 3.18
N GLY A 151 12.96 9.72 3.01
CA GLY A 151 12.38 10.33 1.83
C GLY A 151 12.85 11.76 1.62
N LEU A 152 12.96 12.53 2.69
CA LEU A 152 13.51 13.89 2.68
C LEU A 152 15.01 13.90 2.36
N GLU A 153 15.78 12.96 2.95
CA GLU A 153 17.22 12.80 2.65
C GLU A 153 17.46 12.48 1.17
N LEU A 154 16.58 11.71 0.53
CA LEU A 154 16.60 11.44 -0.91
C LEU A 154 16.24 12.68 -1.76
N GLY A 155 15.80 13.79 -1.12
CA GLY A 155 15.49 15.05 -1.76
C GLY A 155 14.16 15.12 -2.51
N GLY A 156 13.26 14.13 -2.31
CA GLY A 156 11.91 14.14 -2.88
C GLY A 156 10.87 14.74 -1.94
N GLU A 157 9.80 15.34 -2.49
CA GLU A 157 8.62 15.69 -1.69
C GLU A 157 7.92 14.41 -1.21
N PRO A 158 7.75 14.18 0.11
CA PRO A 158 7.17 12.95 0.61
C PRO A 158 5.69 12.82 0.23
N ILE A 159 5.34 11.66 -0.33
CA ILE A 159 3.97 11.17 -0.47
C ILE A 159 3.84 9.97 0.45
N VAL A 160 2.88 10.00 1.37
CA VAL A 160 2.72 8.95 2.37
C VAL A 160 1.66 7.94 1.96
N PHE A 161 1.99 6.67 2.11
CA PHE A 161 1.12 5.52 1.92
C PHE A 161 1.01 4.74 3.23
N LEU A 162 -0.21 4.56 3.71
CA LEU A 162 -0.54 3.80 4.91
C LEU A 162 -1.54 2.71 4.55
N HIS A 163 -1.36 1.48 5.05
CA HIS A 163 -2.41 0.50 4.86
C HIS A 163 -3.64 0.84 5.70
N TYR A 164 -3.47 1.04 7.01
CA TYR A 164 -4.56 1.49 7.86
C TYR A 164 -4.87 2.99 7.65
N PRO A 165 -6.14 3.38 7.64
CA PRO A 165 -6.53 4.78 7.54
C PRO A 165 -6.07 5.56 8.79
N PRO A 166 -5.42 6.73 8.63
CA PRO A 166 -5.13 7.60 9.77
C PRO A 166 -6.36 8.36 10.26
N ILE A 167 -7.41 8.39 9.44
CA ILE A 167 -8.72 8.98 9.71
C ILE A 167 -9.79 8.00 9.26
N TYR A 168 -10.74 7.70 10.14
CA TYR A 168 -11.92 6.89 9.81
C TYR A 168 -13.14 7.46 10.49
N ASP A 169 -14.11 7.90 9.70
CA ASP A 169 -15.29 8.68 10.13
C ASP A 169 -14.85 9.89 10.97
N ASP A 170 -15.26 9.96 12.22
CA ASP A 170 -14.95 11.02 13.20
C ASP A 170 -13.71 10.71 14.05
N ARG A 171 -13.03 9.57 13.81
CA ARG A 171 -11.86 9.13 14.58
C ARG A 171 -10.56 9.44 13.87
N ILE A 172 -9.57 9.92 14.62
CA ILE A 172 -8.23 10.25 14.14
C ILE A 172 -7.20 9.47 14.94
N CYS A 173 -6.29 8.77 14.29
CA CYS A 173 -5.09 8.20 14.92
C CYS A 173 -4.07 9.33 15.18
N THR A 174 -4.16 9.95 16.34
CA THR A 174 -3.37 11.14 16.67
C THR A 174 -1.87 10.91 16.52
N GLU A 175 -1.38 9.74 16.90
CA GLU A 175 0.05 9.39 16.81
C GLU A 175 0.55 9.30 15.35
N ILE A 176 -0.26 8.78 14.45
CA ILE A 176 0.08 8.71 13.02
C ILE A 176 -0.18 10.05 12.34
N PHE A 177 -1.31 10.68 12.67
CA PHE A 177 -1.71 11.95 12.07
C PHE A 177 -0.72 13.07 12.41
N SER A 178 -0.21 13.11 13.66
CA SER A 178 0.79 14.10 14.05
C SER A 178 2.06 14.05 13.19
N VAL A 179 2.49 12.88 12.76
CA VAL A 179 3.64 12.76 11.84
C VAL A 179 3.34 13.43 10.50
N LEU A 180 2.12 13.26 9.97
CA LEU A 180 1.75 13.89 8.71
C LEU A 180 1.80 15.42 8.79
N THR A 181 1.32 15.98 9.89
CA THR A 181 1.31 17.45 10.10
C THR A 181 2.68 17.99 10.46
N GLU A 182 3.42 17.33 11.37
CA GLU A 182 4.77 17.73 11.81
C GLU A 182 5.77 17.77 10.64
N TYR A 183 5.67 16.84 9.70
CA TYR A 183 6.54 16.78 8.51
C TYR A 183 5.96 17.50 7.28
N GLY A 184 4.83 18.19 7.41
CA GLY A 184 4.21 18.96 6.32
C GLY A 184 3.77 18.11 5.13
N ILE A 185 3.35 16.86 5.38
CA ILE A 185 2.89 15.94 4.33
C ILE A 185 1.63 16.50 3.68
N LYS A 186 1.66 16.64 2.36
CA LYS A 186 0.52 17.19 1.61
C LYS A 186 -0.46 16.13 1.12
N ARG A 187 0.02 14.88 0.92
CA ARG A 187 -0.77 13.79 0.34
C ARG A 187 -0.57 12.49 1.11
N CYS A 188 -1.67 11.87 1.53
CA CYS A 188 -1.70 10.58 2.17
C CYS A 188 -2.70 9.66 1.48
N PHE A 189 -2.27 8.46 1.14
CA PHE A 189 -3.08 7.42 0.52
C PHE A 189 -3.18 6.24 1.48
N PHE A 190 -4.38 5.64 1.57
CA PHE A 190 -4.60 4.52 2.46
C PHE A 190 -5.53 3.47 1.86
N GLY A 191 -5.46 2.24 2.37
CA GLY A 191 -6.28 1.11 1.99
C GLY A 191 -7.20 0.65 3.12
N HIS A 192 -7.32 -0.67 3.30
CA HIS A 192 -8.00 -1.35 4.39
C HIS A 192 -9.53 -1.24 4.40
N ILE A 193 -10.10 -0.14 3.94
CA ILE A 193 -11.56 0.08 3.93
C ILE A 193 -12.14 -0.50 2.64
N HIS A 194 -13.03 -1.47 2.82
CA HIS A 194 -13.77 -2.11 1.73
C HIS A 194 -15.22 -1.64 1.67
N SER A 195 -15.86 -1.85 0.51
CA SER A 195 -17.26 -1.55 0.26
C SER A 195 -17.65 -0.07 0.43
N GLU A 196 -16.67 0.85 0.49
CA GLU A 196 -16.91 2.29 0.51
C GLU A 196 -17.48 2.74 -0.85
N ARG A 197 -18.60 3.45 -0.84
CA ARG A 197 -19.31 3.89 -2.05
C ARG A 197 -19.64 5.38 -2.05
N SER A 198 -19.50 6.06 -0.90
CA SER A 198 -19.90 7.48 -0.78
C SER A 198 -18.89 8.44 -1.42
N GLY A 199 -17.64 7.98 -1.62
CA GLY A 199 -16.56 8.86 -2.09
C GLY A 199 -16.03 9.83 -1.03
N LYS A 200 -16.44 9.69 0.24
CA LYS A 200 -16.04 10.61 1.33
C LYS A 200 -14.54 10.72 1.54
N TYR A 201 -13.76 9.71 1.15
CA TYR A 201 -12.31 9.70 1.25
C TYR A 201 -11.61 10.08 -0.06
N GLU A 202 -12.34 10.57 -1.06
CA GLU A 202 -11.71 11.05 -2.29
C GLU A 202 -11.33 12.52 -2.16
N GLY A 203 -10.05 12.76 -1.86
CA GLY A 203 -9.53 14.12 -1.71
C GLY A 203 -9.98 14.82 -0.44
N LEU A 204 -10.37 14.07 0.61
CA LEU A 204 -10.66 14.61 1.94
C LEU A 204 -9.49 15.44 2.42
N LYS A 205 -9.73 16.67 2.83
CA LYS A 205 -8.69 17.58 3.34
C LYS A 205 -8.86 17.81 4.84
N MET A 206 -7.75 17.64 5.58
CA MET A 206 -7.68 17.94 7.02
C MET A 206 -6.27 18.40 7.36
N GLU A 207 -6.12 19.52 8.09
CA GLU A 207 -4.83 20.08 8.54
C GLU A 207 -3.78 20.18 7.42
N GLY A 208 -4.18 20.55 6.20
CA GLY A 208 -3.31 20.68 5.04
C GLY A 208 -2.98 19.38 4.31
N VAL A 209 -3.36 18.24 4.84
CA VAL A 209 -3.16 16.92 4.23
C VAL A 209 -4.37 16.55 3.38
N LYS A 210 -4.12 16.07 2.16
CA LYS A 210 -5.15 15.49 1.27
C LYS A 210 -5.12 13.97 1.35
N PHE A 211 -6.23 13.37 1.76
CA PHE A 211 -6.40 11.93 1.94
C PHE A 211 -7.14 11.29 0.78
N ASN A 212 -6.73 10.08 0.40
CA ASN A 212 -7.43 9.30 -0.62
C ASN A 212 -7.43 7.81 -0.27
N LEU A 213 -8.59 7.18 -0.40
CA LEU A 213 -8.73 5.73 -0.34
C LEU A 213 -8.29 5.10 -1.66
N ILE A 214 -7.54 4.01 -1.57
CA ILE A 214 -7.01 3.29 -2.74
C ILE A 214 -7.20 1.77 -2.67
N SER A 215 -8.19 1.28 -1.91
CA SER A 215 -8.54 -0.15 -1.91
C SER A 215 -9.01 -0.60 -3.30
N SER A 216 -8.66 -1.82 -3.69
CA SER A 216 -8.92 -2.36 -5.03
C SER A 216 -10.39 -2.34 -5.44
N ASP A 217 -11.29 -2.73 -4.54
CA ASP A 217 -12.73 -2.75 -4.80
C ASP A 217 -13.30 -1.32 -4.94
N TYR A 218 -12.78 -0.34 -4.18
CA TYR A 218 -13.11 1.07 -4.31
C TYR A 218 -12.66 1.62 -5.67
N LEU A 219 -11.45 1.27 -6.11
CA LEU A 219 -10.86 1.67 -7.40
C LEU A 219 -11.36 0.81 -8.58
N ARG A 220 -12.28 -0.14 -8.34
CA ARG A 220 -12.76 -1.08 -9.38
C ARG A 220 -11.61 -1.86 -10.03
N PHE A 221 -10.57 -2.16 -9.26
CA PHE A 221 -9.35 -2.88 -9.67
C PHE A 221 -8.48 -2.15 -10.71
N CYS A 222 -8.63 -0.82 -10.83
CA CYS A 222 -7.81 0.02 -11.70
C CYS A 222 -6.83 0.86 -10.86
N PRO A 223 -5.50 0.72 -11.01
CA PRO A 223 -4.54 1.54 -10.28
C PRO A 223 -4.80 3.04 -10.49
N LYS A 224 -4.85 3.80 -9.37
CA LYS A 224 -5.06 5.25 -9.38
C LYS A 224 -3.78 5.97 -9.78
N LEU A 225 -3.84 6.84 -10.77
CA LEU A 225 -2.75 7.75 -11.11
C LEU A 225 -2.54 8.74 -9.95
N ILE A 226 -1.33 8.80 -9.43
CA ILE A 226 -0.91 9.70 -8.34
C ILE A 226 -0.15 10.90 -8.89
N GLU A 227 0.79 10.63 -9.83
CA GLU A 227 1.61 11.68 -10.44
C GLU A 227 2.09 11.25 -11.83
N LYS A 228 2.30 12.25 -12.71
CA LYS A 228 2.85 12.06 -14.06
C LYS A 228 4.09 12.96 -14.21
N PHE A 229 5.23 12.37 -14.61
CA PHE A 229 6.51 13.02 -14.79
C PHE A 229 6.87 13.29 -16.24
#